data_734c685b959510a34e21af195ef9ed3d
#
_entry.id   734c685b959510a34e21af195ef9ed3d
#
_cell.length_a   1.000
_cell.length_b   1.000
_cell.length_c   1.000
_cell.angle_alpha   90.00
_cell.angle_beta   90.00
_cell.angle_gamma   90.00
#
_symmetry.space_group_name_H-M   'P 1'
#
loop_
_entity.id
_entity.type
_entity.pdbx_description
1 polymer ?
#
loop_
_entity_poly.entity_id
_entity_poly.type
_entity_poly.pdbx_seq_one_letter_code
_entity_poly.pdbx_strand_id
1 'polypeptide(L)'
;IRIIVKNGSEFTAPASDGLTRPEGEPGNYFMWLGSDGKLYAPGASVPEDVTTLTARFVPDTYTVIVTTDSLPDGKTGKAYSHTLTAIGAAPITWSIDSGALPAGLNLNEKTGEIRGIPTAEGTAEFTVKAENSEGSDTRALSITVNNAVEQTPVRYLDADGKERFCTEYTVLESVIIEDFFNSDSKWYDMPAGWYVVEGDVTITPRLDTHGAVNLILKDDCHLTVPWGINVKEGDTFTIYAQSTAEASMGKLTACLPELSDHEKSVWPVAGLSGIGAGVRVWAANDNFYENEGTIIINGGNIHAKGQQGSSAIGGSDYEHNVSSDGDMPGNIRQGGSITINGGI
;
A
#
# COMPACT_ATOMS: atom_id res chain seq x y z
N ILE A 1 1.25 -14.68 -30.97
CA ILE A 1 1.00 -15.29 -29.63
C ILE A 1 -0.50 -15.33 -29.43
N ARG A 2 -1.00 -16.41 -28.90
CA ARG A 2 -2.40 -16.59 -28.53
C ARG A 2 -2.48 -17.10 -27.10
N ILE A 3 -3.33 -16.49 -26.30
CA ILE A 3 -3.59 -16.84 -24.91
C ILE A 3 -5.01 -17.39 -24.82
N ILE A 4 -5.20 -18.50 -24.10
CA ILE A 4 -6.53 -19.04 -23.79
C ILE A 4 -6.91 -18.52 -22.40
N VAL A 5 -8.03 -17.81 -22.33
CA VAL A 5 -8.59 -17.30 -21.08
C VAL A 5 -9.58 -18.33 -20.54
N LYS A 6 -9.52 -18.63 -19.26
CA LYS A 6 -10.46 -19.58 -18.65
C LYS A 6 -11.81 -18.86 -18.44
N ASN A 7 -12.89 -19.47 -18.92
CA ASN A 7 -14.26 -18.95 -18.75
C ASN A 7 -14.60 -18.73 -17.26
N GLY A 8 -15.26 -17.62 -16.98
CA GLY A 8 -15.89 -17.34 -15.69
C GLY A 8 -14.98 -16.71 -14.63
N SER A 9 -13.94 -15.99 -15.03
CA SER A 9 -13.15 -15.18 -14.13
C SER A 9 -12.72 -13.88 -14.82
N GLU A 10 -12.72 -12.78 -14.07
CA GLU A 10 -12.11 -11.53 -14.53
C GLU A 10 -10.65 -11.80 -14.91
N PHE A 11 -10.23 -11.24 -16.02
CA PHE A 11 -8.89 -11.42 -16.54
C PHE A 11 -8.34 -10.08 -17.03
N THR A 12 -7.09 -9.79 -16.68
CA THR A 12 -6.41 -8.61 -17.17
C THR A 12 -5.54 -8.97 -18.37
N ALA A 13 -5.66 -8.23 -19.47
CA ALA A 13 -4.85 -8.44 -20.67
C ALA A 13 -3.35 -8.31 -20.32
N PRO A 14 -2.49 -9.28 -20.66
CA PRO A 14 -1.09 -9.25 -20.29
C PRO A 14 -0.35 -8.02 -20.82
N ALA A 15 0.71 -7.61 -20.12
CA ALA A 15 1.64 -6.61 -20.60
C ALA A 15 2.31 -7.05 -21.93
N SER A 16 2.82 -6.07 -22.67
CA SER A 16 3.52 -6.32 -23.95
C SER A 16 5.01 -6.66 -23.79
N ASP A 17 5.50 -6.78 -22.56
CA ASP A 17 6.92 -7.00 -22.27
C ASP A 17 7.48 -8.23 -22.94
N GLY A 18 8.59 -8.05 -23.67
CA GLY A 18 9.23 -9.14 -24.42
C GLY A 18 8.55 -9.53 -25.73
N LEU A 19 7.47 -8.86 -26.12
CA LEU A 19 6.84 -9.08 -27.42
C LEU A 19 7.46 -8.12 -28.46
N THR A 20 8.06 -8.70 -29.48
CA THR A 20 8.60 -7.94 -30.62
C THR A 20 7.63 -8.00 -31.78
N ARG A 21 7.49 -6.87 -32.50
CA ARG A 21 6.71 -6.83 -33.74
C ARG A 21 7.32 -7.75 -34.79
N PRO A 22 6.55 -8.68 -35.38
CA PRO A 22 7.02 -9.48 -36.52
C PRO A 22 7.34 -8.59 -37.71
N GLU A 23 8.33 -8.99 -38.52
CA GLU A 23 8.68 -8.30 -39.75
C GLU A 23 7.49 -8.37 -40.74
N GLY A 24 7.06 -7.20 -41.26
CA GLY A 24 5.95 -7.13 -42.20
C GLY A 24 4.55 -6.88 -41.60
N GLU A 25 4.40 -6.93 -40.28
CA GLU A 25 3.12 -6.54 -39.64
C GLU A 25 2.94 -5.01 -39.69
N PRO A 26 1.78 -4.51 -40.16
CA PRO A 26 1.48 -3.08 -40.14
C PRO A 26 1.16 -2.62 -38.72
N GLY A 27 1.68 -1.45 -38.33
CA GLY A 27 1.30 -0.81 -37.08
C GLY A 27 2.38 -0.76 -36.01
N ASN A 28 2.24 0.24 -35.14
CA ASN A 28 3.19 0.55 -34.09
C ASN A 28 2.63 0.24 -32.69
N TYR A 29 1.31 0.07 -32.56
CA TYR A 29 0.66 -0.19 -31.28
C TYR A 29 0.36 -1.66 -31.09
N PHE A 30 0.80 -2.23 -29.96
CA PHE A 30 0.47 -3.59 -29.57
C PHE A 30 -0.87 -3.65 -28.86
N MET A 31 -1.75 -4.56 -29.32
CA MET A 31 -3.07 -4.81 -28.76
C MET A 31 -3.35 -6.31 -28.66
N TRP A 32 -4.30 -6.68 -27.83
CA TRP A 32 -4.85 -8.01 -27.77
C TRP A 32 -6.22 -8.05 -28.49
N LEU A 33 -6.36 -8.86 -29.53
CA LEU A 33 -7.64 -9.12 -30.17
C LEU A 33 -8.37 -10.23 -29.43
N GLY A 34 -9.50 -9.92 -28.81
CA GLY A 34 -10.36 -10.87 -28.14
C GLY A 34 -11.17 -11.76 -29.11
N SER A 35 -11.66 -12.89 -28.59
CA SER A 35 -12.58 -13.78 -29.34
C SER A 35 -13.91 -13.10 -29.67
N ASP A 36 -14.27 -12.02 -28.99
CA ASP A 36 -15.42 -11.14 -29.27
C ASP A 36 -15.16 -10.15 -30.41
N GLY A 37 -13.96 -10.14 -30.98
CA GLY A 37 -13.56 -9.24 -32.06
C GLY A 37 -13.11 -7.85 -31.61
N LYS A 38 -13.08 -7.57 -30.30
CA LYS A 38 -12.60 -6.30 -29.76
C LYS A 38 -11.12 -6.29 -29.47
N LEU A 39 -10.54 -5.10 -29.46
CA LEU A 39 -9.16 -4.87 -29.10
C LEU A 39 -9.04 -4.45 -27.63
N TYR A 40 -8.13 -5.09 -26.93
CA TYR A 40 -7.82 -4.82 -25.53
C TYR A 40 -6.38 -4.32 -25.41
N ALA A 41 -6.18 -3.20 -24.75
CA ALA A 41 -4.85 -2.70 -24.44
C ALA A 41 -4.15 -3.64 -23.43
N PRO A 42 -2.82 -3.70 -23.38
CA PRO A 42 -2.11 -4.32 -22.29
C PRO A 42 -2.55 -3.72 -20.94
N GLY A 43 -2.90 -4.56 -19.98
CA GLY A 43 -3.42 -4.12 -18.67
C GLY A 43 -4.94 -3.90 -18.61
N ALA A 44 -5.65 -3.92 -19.74
CA ALA A 44 -7.10 -3.74 -19.77
C ALA A 44 -7.85 -4.94 -19.17
N SER A 45 -8.95 -4.67 -18.47
CA SER A 45 -9.89 -5.72 -18.03
C SER A 45 -10.58 -6.36 -19.24
N VAL A 46 -10.65 -7.69 -19.22
CA VAL A 46 -11.21 -8.51 -20.30
C VAL A 46 -12.49 -9.18 -19.79
N PRO A 47 -13.63 -9.02 -20.49
CA PRO A 47 -14.90 -9.63 -20.10
C PRO A 47 -14.84 -11.15 -20.00
N GLU A 48 -15.68 -11.73 -19.14
CA GLU A 48 -15.72 -13.17 -18.86
C GLU A 48 -16.07 -14.06 -20.07
N ASP A 49 -16.76 -13.51 -21.06
CA ASP A 49 -17.15 -14.18 -22.30
C ASP A 49 -16.04 -14.25 -23.35
N VAL A 50 -14.95 -13.51 -23.14
CA VAL A 50 -13.76 -13.57 -23.99
C VAL A 50 -12.92 -14.79 -23.67
N THR A 51 -12.87 -15.74 -24.57
CA THR A 51 -12.18 -17.04 -24.36
C THR A 51 -10.75 -17.08 -24.87
N THR A 52 -10.37 -16.17 -25.75
CA THR A 52 -9.01 -16.10 -26.28
C THR A 52 -8.59 -14.67 -26.55
N LEU A 53 -7.29 -14.40 -26.33
CA LEU A 53 -6.62 -13.16 -26.73
C LEU A 53 -5.53 -13.50 -27.74
N THR A 54 -5.49 -12.77 -28.85
CA THR A 54 -4.45 -12.94 -29.89
C THR A 54 -3.68 -11.64 -30.03
N ALA A 55 -2.35 -11.70 -29.93
CA ALA A 55 -1.47 -10.55 -30.12
C ALA A 55 -1.65 -9.93 -31.52
N ARG A 56 -1.77 -8.60 -31.60
CA ARG A 56 -1.88 -7.83 -32.82
C ARG A 56 -1.04 -6.56 -32.71
N PHE A 57 -0.52 -6.14 -33.85
CA PHE A 57 0.03 -4.79 -34.01
C PHE A 57 -0.94 -4.00 -34.91
N VAL A 58 -1.40 -2.86 -34.41
CA VAL A 58 -2.38 -2.03 -35.11
C VAL A 58 -1.74 -0.79 -35.69
N PRO A 59 -2.14 -0.33 -36.91
CA PRO A 59 -1.58 0.84 -37.54
C PRO A 59 -1.89 2.13 -36.77
N ASP A 60 -1.06 3.17 -36.96
CA ASP A 60 -1.26 4.51 -36.40
C ASP A 60 -2.53 5.18 -36.94
N THR A 61 -3.08 4.70 -38.05
CA THR A 61 -4.34 5.15 -38.67
C THR A 61 -5.56 4.46 -38.09
N TYR A 62 -5.43 3.75 -36.99
CA TYR A 62 -6.56 3.07 -36.36
C TYR A 62 -7.48 4.08 -35.66
N THR A 63 -8.77 3.72 -35.54
CA THR A 63 -9.71 4.48 -34.71
C THR A 63 -9.16 4.58 -33.28
N VAL A 64 -9.45 5.71 -32.63
CA VAL A 64 -9.00 5.90 -31.24
C VAL A 64 -9.58 4.81 -30.32
N ILE A 65 -8.81 4.39 -29.33
CA ILE A 65 -9.21 3.45 -28.28
C ILE A 65 -8.82 4.03 -26.92
N VAL A 66 -9.79 4.23 -26.03
CA VAL A 66 -9.55 4.70 -24.67
C VAL A 66 -8.90 3.58 -23.86
N THR A 67 -7.75 3.87 -23.26
CA THR A 67 -6.96 2.90 -22.48
C THR A 67 -7.03 3.12 -20.97
N THR A 68 -7.65 4.22 -20.51
CA THR A 68 -7.91 4.45 -19.08
C THR A 68 -9.00 3.50 -18.58
N ASP A 69 -8.67 2.64 -17.62
CA ASP A 69 -9.61 1.65 -17.05
C ASP A 69 -10.31 2.15 -15.78
N SER A 70 -9.63 2.95 -14.97
CA SER A 70 -10.14 3.50 -13.71
C SER A 70 -9.54 4.86 -13.40
N LEU A 71 -10.18 5.58 -12.52
CA LEU A 71 -9.75 6.90 -12.06
C LEU A 71 -9.55 6.87 -10.53
N PRO A 72 -8.56 7.58 -9.99
CA PRO A 72 -8.37 7.68 -8.56
C PRO A 72 -9.51 8.44 -7.89
N ASP A 73 -9.72 8.18 -6.60
CA ASP A 73 -10.67 8.92 -5.79
C ASP A 73 -10.23 10.37 -5.60
N GLY A 74 -11.21 11.28 -5.50
CA GLY A 74 -11.02 12.68 -5.13
C GLY A 74 -11.37 12.94 -3.67
N LYS A 75 -11.03 14.15 -3.19
CA LYS A 75 -11.47 14.65 -1.89
C LYS A 75 -12.04 16.06 -2.05
N THR A 76 -13.16 16.38 -1.35
CA THR A 76 -13.74 17.73 -1.37
C THR A 76 -12.71 18.77 -0.94
N GLY A 77 -12.69 19.93 -1.61
CA GLY A 77 -11.77 21.01 -1.28
C GLY A 77 -10.28 20.77 -1.58
N LYS A 78 -9.91 19.61 -2.10
CA LYS A 78 -8.53 19.27 -2.50
C LYS A 78 -8.38 19.25 -4.03
N ALA A 79 -7.23 19.68 -4.53
CA ALA A 79 -6.97 19.65 -5.96
C ALA A 79 -6.94 18.21 -6.48
N TYR A 80 -7.63 17.99 -7.59
CA TYR A 80 -7.66 16.74 -8.34
C TYR A 80 -7.04 16.96 -9.73
N SER A 81 -6.23 16.05 -10.21
CA SER A 81 -5.72 16.03 -11.56
C SER A 81 -5.44 14.59 -12.00
N HIS A 82 -6.01 14.19 -13.11
CA HIS A 82 -5.72 12.92 -13.77
C HIS A 82 -5.88 13.08 -15.29
N THR A 83 -4.97 12.49 -16.07
CA THR A 83 -5.01 12.56 -17.53
C THR A 83 -5.50 11.24 -18.10
N LEU A 84 -6.59 11.30 -18.87
CA LEU A 84 -7.10 10.16 -19.64
C LEU A 84 -6.09 9.76 -20.72
N THR A 85 -6.02 8.47 -20.98
CA THR A 85 -5.12 7.90 -22.00
C THR A 85 -5.90 7.21 -23.10
N ALA A 86 -5.44 7.37 -24.32
CA ALA A 86 -5.95 6.66 -25.49
C ALA A 86 -4.82 6.41 -26.49
N ILE A 87 -5.01 5.39 -27.33
CA ILE A 87 -4.16 5.11 -28.49
C ILE A 87 -4.94 5.43 -29.75
N GLY A 88 -4.28 5.89 -30.79
CA GLY A 88 -4.87 6.28 -32.08
C GLY A 88 -4.10 7.41 -32.72
N ALA A 89 -4.48 7.72 -33.96
CA ALA A 89 -3.88 8.84 -34.68
C ALA A 89 -4.23 10.18 -34.01
N ALA A 90 -3.23 11.04 -33.85
CA ALA A 90 -3.43 12.41 -33.36
C ALA A 90 -3.98 13.34 -34.46
N PRO A 91 -4.70 14.40 -34.11
CA PRO A 91 -5.10 14.80 -32.77
C PRO A 91 -6.26 13.98 -32.22
N ILE A 92 -6.27 13.73 -30.91
CA ILE A 92 -7.38 13.12 -30.21
C ILE A 92 -8.11 14.20 -29.43
N THR A 93 -9.44 14.25 -29.55
CA THR A 93 -10.32 15.16 -28.81
C THR A 93 -11.13 14.38 -27.80
N TRP A 94 -11.31 14.95 -26.61
CA TRP A 94 -11.99 14.34 -25.51
C TRP A 94 -13.29 15.07 -25.17
N SER A 95 -14.34 14.33 -24.80
CA SER A 95 -15.60 14.89 -24.34
C SER A 95 -16.26 13.96 -23.32
N ILE A 96 -17.25 14.47 -22.60
CA ILE A 96 -18.20 13.64 -21.82
C ILE A 96 -19.37 13.30 -22.73
N ASP A 97 -19.56 12.02 -23.00
CA ASP A 97 -20.63 11.49 -23.84
C ASP A 97 -21.96 11.38 -23.07
N SER A 98 -21.87 10.91 -21.82
CA SER A 98 -23.03 10.80 -20.92
C SER A 98 -22.61 10.93 -19.46
N GLY A 99 -23.57 11.22 -18.59
CA GLY A 99 -23.29 11.51 -17.18
C GLY A 99 -22.69 12.88 -16.96
N ALA A 100 -22.01 13.08 -15.84
CA ALA A 100 -21.31 14.34 -15.50
C ALA A 100 -20.12 14.07 -14.57
N LEU A 101 -19.07 14.85 -14.71
CA LEU A 101 -17.97 14.88 -13.75
C LEU A 101 -18.47 15.36 -12.37
N PRO A 102 -17.79 14.98 -11.28
CA PRO A 102 -18.02 15.59 -9.98
C PRO A 102 -18.00 17.10 -10.06
N ALA A 103 -18.90 17.76 -9.30
CA ALA A 103 -18.97 19.21 -9.24
C ALA A 103 -17.61 19.82 -8.87
N GLY A 104 -17.14 20.79 -9.63
CA GLY A 104 -15.83 21.44 -9.47
C GLY A 104 -14.70 20.82 -10.30
N LEU A 105 -14.94 19.70 -11.00
CA LEU A 105 -13.99 19.15 -11.96
C LEU A 105 -14.37 19.49 -13.41
N ASN A 106 -13.36 19.65 -14.26
CA ASN A 106 -13.50 19.93 -15.67
C ASN A 106 -12.57 19.04 -16.49
N LEU A 107 -13.02 18.62 -17.68
CA LEU A 107 -12.24 17.90 -18.67
C LEU A 107 -11.63 18.89 -19.65
N ASN A 108 -10.32 18.79 -19.88
CA ASN A 108 -9.67 19.48 -20.98
C ASN A 108 -9.82 18.65 -22.27
N GLU A 109 -10.56 19.16 -23.22
CA GLU A 109 -10.89 18.47 -24.46
C GLU A 109 -9.68 18.13 -25.33
N LYS A 110 -8.55 18.85 -25.20
CA LYS A 110 -7.34 18.63 -26.02
C LYS A 110 -6.35 17.69 -25.39
N THR A 111 -6.29 17.69 -24.05
CA THR A 111 -5.26 16.91 -23.31
C THR A 111 -5.82 15.67 -22.63
N GLY A 112 -7.16 15.57 -22.49
CA GLY A 112 -7.79 14.53 -21.70
C GLY A 112 -7.62 14.70 -20.19
N GLU A 113 -7.06 15.84 -19.72
CA GLU A 113 -6.88 16.09 -18.30
C GLU A 113 -8.21 16.44 -17.63
N ILE A 114 -8.59 15.64 -16.64
CA ILE A 114 -9.66 15.95 -15.69
C ILE A 114 -9.03 16.64 -14.49
N ARG A 115 -9.40 17.90 -14.23
CA ARG A 115 -8.81 18.68 -13.14
C ARG A 115 -9.82 19.61 -12.48
N GLY A 116 -9.51 20.03 -11.25
CA GLY A 116 -10.28 21.02 -10.51
C GLY A 116 -10.25 20.74 -9.00
N ILE A 117 -11.20 21.31 -8.29
CA ILE A 117 -11.39 21.09 -6.85
C ILE A 117 -12.82 20.59 -6.66
N PRO A 118 -13.04 19.33 -6.30
CA PRO A 118 -14.36 18.79 -6.05
C PRO A 118 -15.05 19.55 -4.91
N THR A 119 -16.33 19.89 -5.09
CA THR A 119 -17.09 20.70 -4.12
C THR A 119 -18.13 19.89 -3.33
N ALA A 120 -18.43 18.66 -3.73
CA ALA A 120 -19.40 17.78 -3.07
C ALA A 120 -18.86 16.34 -3.02
N GLU A 121 -19.18 15.63 -1.95
CA GLU A 121 -18.95 14.19 -1.83
C GLU A 121 -19.92 13.38 -2.66
N GLY A 122 -19.56 12.15 -2.99
CA GLY A 122 -20.37 11.20 -3.72
C GLY A 122 -19.64 10.56 -4.90
N THR A 123 -20.25 9.56 -5.50
CA THR A 123 -19.71 8.90 -6.70
C THR A 123 -20.43 9.45 -7.94
N ALA A 124 -19.66 9.96 -8.88
CA ALA A 124 -20.13 10.38 -10.18
C ALA A 124 -19.75 9.33 -11.22
N GLU A 125 -20.77 8.82 -11.93
CA GLU A 125 -20.59 7.92 -13.07
C GLU A 125 -20.77 8.71 -14.36
N PHE A 126 -19.87 8.52 -15.31
CA PHE A 126 -19.90 9.21 -16.59
C PHE A 126 -19.20 8.38 -17.67
N THR A 127 -19.52 8.67 -18.92
CA THR A 127 -18.87 8.07 -20.08
C THR A 127 -18.02 9.11 -20.77
N VAL A 128 -16.71 8.85 -20.91
CA VAL A 128 -15.83 9.67 -21.74
C VAL A 128 -15.86 9.19 -23.18
N LYS A 129 -15.71 10.11 -24.12
CA LYS A 129 -15.53 9.85 -25.54
C LYS A 129 -14.18 10.43 -25.97
N ALA A 130 -13.38 9.59 -26.62
CA ALA A 130 -12.21 10.03 -27.38
C ALA A 130 -12.56 9.95 -28.87
N GLU A 131 -12.14 10.94 -29.66
CA GLU A 131 -12.45 11.02 -31.08
C GLU A 131 -11.25 11.53 -31.88
N ASN A 132 -10.99 10.93 -33.03
CA ASN A 132 -10.02 11.37 -34.03
C ASN A 132 -10.64 11.36 -35.44
N SER A 133 -9.85 11.63 -36.50
CA SER A 133 -10.32 11.61 -37.88
C SER A 133 -10.87 10.27 -38.36
N GLU A 134 -10.45 9.16 -37.72
CA GLU A 134 -10.77 7.79 -38.13
C GLU A 134 -11.99 7.22 -37.38
N GLY A 135 -12.42 7.86 -36.29
CA GLY A 135 -13.59 7.45 -35.52
C GLY A 135 -13.50 7.82 -34.02
N SER A 136 -14.30 7.15 -33.22
CA SER A 136 -14.36 7.41 -31.78
C SER A 136 -14.51 6.14 -30.98
N ASP A 137 -14.09 6.22 -29.72
CA ASP A 137 -14.31 5.19 -28.71
C ASP A 137 -14.84 5.82 -27.41
N THR A 138 -15.60 5.05 -26.64
CA THR A 138 -16.20 5.51 -25.39
C THR A 138 -15.87 4.57 -24.25
N ARG A 139 -15.69 5.14 -23.04
CA ARG A 139 -15.41 4.37 -21.84
C ARG A 139 -16.24 4.88 -20.68
N ALA A 140 -16.96 3.97 -20.02
CA ALA A 140 -17.64 4.27 -18.77
C ALA A 140 -16.61 4.29 -17.63
N LEU A 141 -16.60 5.38 -16.85
CA LEU A 141 -15.69 5.62 -15.74
C LEU A 141 -16.46 6.20 -14.56
N SER A 142 -15.88 6.13 -13.39
CA SER A 142 -16.42 6.78 -12.19
C SER A 142 -15.31 7.48 -11.39
N ILE A 143 -15.69 8.53 -10.67
CA ILE A 143 -14.84 9.17 -9.65
C ILE A 143 -15.66 9.22 -8.36
N THR A 144 -15.14 8.61 -7.30
CA THR A 144 -15.67 8.78 -5.95
C THR A 144 -14.96 9.97 -5.29
N VAL A 145 -15.74 10.94 -4.84
CA VAL A 145 -15.24 12.07 -4.06
C VAL A 145 -15.61 11.84 -2.61
N ASN A 146 -14.59 11.64 -1.80
CA ASN A 146 -14.71 11.48 -0.37
C ASN A 146 -14.71 12.87 0.32
N ASN A 147 -15.40 12.98 1.46
CA ASN A 147 -15.31 14.21 2.24
C ASN A 147 -13.88 14.40 2.74
N ALA A 148 -13.27 15.56 2.45
CA ALA A 148 -12.07 15.97 3.16
C ALA A 148 -12.50 16.43 4.55
N VAL A 149 -12.54 15.52 5.52
CA VAL A 149 -12.64 15.89 6.91
C VAL A 149 -11.42 16.80 7.21
N GLU A 150 -11.65 18.08 7.50
CA GLU A 150 -10.57 18.92 8.03
C GLU A 150 -10.16 18.34 9.38
N GLN A 151 -9.06 17.60 9.37
CA GLN A 151 -8.50 17.10 10.60
C GLN A 151 -7.94 18.26 11.41
N THR A 152 -8.29 18.31 12.68
CA THR A 152 -7.67 19.27 13.61
C THR A 152 -6.17 18.99 13.66
N PRO A 153 -5.30 19.99 13.40
CA PRO A 153 -3.87 19.77 13.43
C PRO A 153 -3.42 19.16 14.76
N VAL A 154 -2.70 18.05 14.71
CA VAL A 154 -2.16 17.39 15.90
C VAL A 154 -0.75 17.87 16.15
N ARG A 155 -0.52 18.46 17.34
CA ARG A 155 0.79 18.89 17.81
C ARG A 155 1.67 17.70 18.16
N TYR A 156 2.96 17.79 17.85
CA TYR A 156 3.99 16.85 18.29
C TYR A 156 5.34 17.58 18.49
N LEU A 157 6.28 16.94 19.17
CA LEU A 157 7.65 17.43 19.34
C LEU A 157 8.57 16.71 18.35
N ASP A 158 9.36 17.47 17.59
CA ASP A 158 10.38 16.91 16.70
C ASP A 158 11.65 16.46 17.47
N ALA A 159 12.66 15.98 16.75
CA ALA A 159 13.90 15.49 17.32
C ALA A 159 14.66 16.55 18.17
N ASP A 160 14.45 17.83 17.90
CA ASP A 160 15.03 18.95 18.65
C ASP A 160 14.14 19.42 19.80
N GLY A 161 13.01 18.74 20.05
CA GLY A 161 12.00 19.12 21.04
C GLY A 161 11.15 20.35 20.63
N LYS A 162 11.15 20.72 19.35
CA LYS A 162 10.35 21.85 18.85
C LYS A 162 8.96 21.39 18.48
N GLU A 163 7.99 22.24 18.77
CA GLU A 163 6.60 22.00 18.36
C GLU A 163 6.42 22.00 16.86
N ARG A 164 5.71 20.98 16.37
CA ARG A 164 5.26 20.79 14.98
C ARG A 164 3.79 20.42 14.97
N PHE A 165 3.17 20.52 13.79
CA PHE A 165 1.76 20.20 13.61
C PHE A 165 1.61 19.26 12.40
N CYS A 166 0.93 18.16 12.62
CA CYS A 166 0.51 17.23 11.58
C CYS A 166 -0.95 17.52 11.19
N THR A 167 -1.20 17.75 9.90
CA THR A 167 -2.52 18.11 9.37
C THR A 167 -3.17 16.99 8.55
N GLU A 168 -2.39 15.98 8.16
CA GLU A 168 -2.87 14.81 7.41
C GLU A 168 -2.38 13.55 8.11
N TYR A 169 -3.29 12.78 8.69
CA TYR A 169 -2.97 11.59 9.48
C TYR A 169 -4.14 10.61 9.49
N THR A 170 -3.84 9.38 9.84
CA THR A 170 -4.85 8.34 10.13
C THR A 170 -4.93 8.18 11.65
N VAL A 171 -6.12 8.27 12.23
CA VAL A 171 -6.33 7.89 13.64
C VAL A 171 -6.34 6.37 13.71
N LEU A 172 -5.50 5.80 14.57
CA LEU A 172 -5.50 4.36 14.81
C LEU A 172 -6.69 3.96 15.67
N GLU A 173 -7.40 2.95 15.22
CA GLU A 173 -8.51 2.33 15.95
C GLU A 173 -8.10 0.95 16.44
N SER A 174 -8.77 0.47 17.50
CA SER A 174 -8.50 -0.88 18.01
C SER A 174 -8.92 -1.96 17.02
N VAL A 175 -8.03 -2.92 16.81
CA VAL A 175 -8.27 -4.12 16.00
C VAL A 175 -8.03 -5.32 16.89
N ILE A 176 -9.10 -6.01 17.27
CA ILE A 176 -9.06 -7.16 18.17
C ILE A 176 -9.35 -8.44 17.38
N ILE A 177 -8.41 -9.38 17.43
CA ILE A 177 -8.57 -10.74 16.93
C ILE A 177 -8.57 -11.66 18.14
N GLU A 178 -9.72 -12.29 18.42
CA GLU A 178 -9.90 -13.15 19.60
C GLU A 178 -9.04 -14.41 19.54
N ASP A 179 -8.88 -14.99 18.36
CA ASP A 179 -8.04 -16.18 18.14
C ASP A 179 -6.94 -15.87 17.11
N PHE A 180 -5.88 -15.26 17.60
CA PHE A 180 -4.74 -14.89 16.77
C PHE A 180 -4.08 -16.09 16.06
N PHE A 181 -4.03 -17.26 16.72
CA PHE A 181 -3.33 -18.43 16.17
C PHE A 181 -4.07 -19.08 15.01
N ASN A 182 -5.40 -19.01 14.99
CA ASN A 182 -6.23 -19.59 13.93
C ASN A 182 -6.72 -18.55 12.91
N SER A 183 -6.35 -17.27 13.09
CA SER A 183 -6.73 -16.22 12.17
C SER A 183 -5.83 -16.18 10.94
N ASP A 184 -6.40 -15.92 9.76
CA ASP A 184 -5.63 -15.62 8.54
C ASP A 184 -5.05 -14.20 8.57
N SER A 185 -5.64 -13.29 9.35
CA SER A 185 -5.25 -11.87 9.45
C SER A 185 -4.29 -11.64 10.62
N LYS A 186 -3.03 -12.10 10.50
CA LYS A 186 -2.01 -11.96 11.55
C LYS A 186 -1.24 -10.65 11.51
N TRP A 187 -1.41 -9.90 10.44
CA TRP A 187 -0.70 -8.67 10.16
C TRP A 187 -1.66 -7.51 10.00
N TYR A 188 -1.27 -6.36 10.51
CA TYR A 188 -1.91 -5.08 10.27
C TYR A 188 -0.95 -4.20 9.49
N ASP A 189 -1.22 -4.03 8.20
CA ASP A 189 -0.36 -3.25 7.32
C ASP A 189 -0.47 -1.75 7.63
N MET A 190 0.68 -1.13 7.86
CA MET A 190 0.83 0.32 8.03
C MET A 190 1.61 0.90 6.84
N PRO A 191 0.95 1.35 5.76
CA PRO A 191 1.62 2.05 4.68
C PRO A 191 2.28 3.34 5.15
N ALA A 192 3.24 3.85 4.35
CA ALA A 192 3.89 5.12 4.62
C ALA A 192 2.87 6.24 4.90
N GLY A 193 3.09 6.99 5.97
CA GLY A 193 2.16 8.05 6.38
C GLY A 193 2.29 8.47 7.83
N TRP A 194 1.36 9.32 8.24
CA TRP A 194 1.23 9.77 9.62
C TRP A 194 0.06 9.09 10.30
N TYR A 195 0.28 8.63 11.51
CA TYR A 195 -0.69 7.95 12.35
C TYR A 195 -0.76 8.62 13.72
N VAL A 196 -1.95 8.68 14.29
CA VAL A 196 -2.19 9.31 15.60
C VAL A 196 -2.91 8.31 16.49
N VAL A 197 -2.44 8.20 17.73
CA VAL A 197 -3.12 7.43 18.79
C VAL A 197 -3.83 8.38 19.72
N GLU A 198 -5.13 8.15 19.91
CA GLU A 198 -6.00 8.90 20.82
C GLU A 198 -6.66 7.93 21.80
N GLY A 199 -6.49 8.16 23.10
CA GLY A 199 -7.02 7.27 24.13
C GLY A 199 -6.36 5.88 24.11
N ASP A 200 -7.09 4.85 24.56
CA ASP A 200 -6.59 3.50 24.65
C ASP A 200 -6.89 2.72 23.37
N VAL A 201 -5.85 2.32 22.66
CA VAL A 201 -5.91 1.57 21.40
C VAL A 201 -5.19 0.25 21.54
N THR A 202 -5.84 -0.85 21.18
CA THR A 202 -5.21 -2.18 21.15
C THR A 202 -5.29 -2.77 19.75
N ILE A 203 -4.13 -3.17 19.20
CA ILE A 203 -4.03 -3.81 17.89
C ILE A 203 -3.42 -5.19 18.10
N THR A 204 -4.26 -6.23 18.10
CA THR A 204 -3.81 -7.62 18.34
C THR A 204 -3.04 -8.24 17.18
N PRO A 205 -3.29 -7.94 15.89
CA PRO A 205 -2.35 -8.32 14.83
C PRO A 205 -0.98 -7.67 15.06
N ARG A 206 0.09 -8.31 14.56
CA ARG A 206 1.41 -7.65 14.50
C ARG A 206 1.34 -6.48 13.52
N LEU A 207 1.82 -5.31 13.91
CA LEU A 207 1.97 -4.19 12.99
C LEU A 207 3.11 -4.46 12.00
N ASP A 208 2.86 -4.29 10.70
CA ASP A 208 3.86 -4.41 9.63
C ASP A 208 4.00 -3.05 8.93
N THR A 209 5.15 -2.39 9.09
CA THR A 209 5.40 -1.08 8.49
C THR A 209 5.85 -1.19 7.05
N HIS A 210 5.48 -0.20 6.23
CA HIS A 210 5.88 -0.12 4.83
C HIS A 210 6.30 1.31 4.48
N GLY A 211 7.60 1.50 4.24
CA GLY A 211 8.19 2.81 3.94
C GLY A 211 8.34 3.68 5.19
N ALA A 212 8.05 4.99 5.08
CA ALA A 212 8.21 5.94 6.18
C ALA A 212 6.91 6.07 6.98
N VAL A 213 6.83 5.43 8.13
CA VAL A 213 5.69 5.47 9.06
C VAL A 213 6.02 6.38 10.24
N ASN A 214 5.16 7.37 10.50
CA ASN A 214 5.30 8.34 11.59
C ASN A 214 4.13 8.18 12.56
N LEU A 215 4.40 7.88 13.81
CA LEU A 215 3.42 7.65 14.87
C LEU A 215 3.46 8.75 15.92
N ILE A 216 2.37 9.48 16.09
CA ILE A 216 2.21 10.47 17.16
C ILE A 216 1.41 9.81 18.30
N LEU A 217 2.01 9.73 19.46
CA LEU A 217 1.34 9.35 20.70
C LEU A 217 0.84 10.64 21.37
N LYS A 218 -0.48 10.85 21.39
CA LYS A 218 -1.07 11.98 22.11
C LYS A 218 -0.88 11.83 23.61
N ASP A 219 -0.95 12.94 24.33
CA ASP A 219 -0.92 12.88 25.80
C ASP A 219 -2.07 12.02 26.32
N ASP A 220 -1.81 11.28 27.39
CA ASP A 220 -2.72 10.34 28.05
C ASP A 220 -3.25 9.17 27.18
N CYS A 221 -2.67 8.94 25.99
CA CYS A 221 -3.01 7.77 25.19
C CYS A 221 -2.17 6.53 25.56
N HIS A 222 -2.69 5.36 25.20
CA HIS A 222 -1.94 4.11 25.32
C HIS A 222 -2.18 3.18 24.11
N LEU A 223 -1.16 2.99 23.29
CA LEU A 223 -1.17 1.98 22.25
C LEU A 223 -0.60 0.67 22.77
N THR A 224 -1.39 -0.39 22.68
CA THR A 224 -0.96 -1.76 23.03
C THR A 224 -0.90 -2.63 21.77
N VAL A 225 0.27 -3.19 21.51
CA VAL A 225 0.52 -4.09 20.37
C VAL A 225 1.15 -5.38 20.89
N PRO A 226 0.34 -6.37 21.31
CA PRO A 226 0.82 -7.59 21.99
C PRO A 226 1.80 -8.41 21.15
N TRP A 227 1.70 -8.35 19.81
CA TRP A 227 2.60 -9.09 18.90
C TRP A 227 3.70 -8.23 18.30
N GLY A 228 3.85 -7.01 18.80
CA GLY A 228 4.93 -6.11 18.44
C GLY A 228 4.76 -5.46 17.06
N ILE A 229 5.79 -4.74 16.66
CA ILE A 229 5.85 -3.93 15.44
C ILE A 229 7.01 -4.42 14.57
N ASN A 230 6.73 -4.79 13.33
CA ASN A 230 7.74 -5.19 12.36
C ASN A 230 8.23 -3.97 11.58
N VAL A 231 9.54 -3.73 11.61
CA VAL A 231 10.22 -2.66 10.88
C VAL A 231 11.36 -3.30 10.10
N LYS A 232 11.15 -3.58 8.83
CA LYS A 232 12.10 -4.30 7.97
C LYS A 232 13.00 -3.36 7.19
N GLU A 233 14.03 -3.90 6.55
CA GLU A 233 14.95 -3.16 5.69
C GLU A 233 14.22 -2.32 4.66
N GLY A 234 14.62 -1.06 4.54
CA GLY A 234 13.98 -0.06 3.68
C GLY A 234 12.85 0.73 4.35
N ASP A 235 12.34 0.27 5.50
CA ASP A 235 11.32 0.98 6.26
C ASP A 235 11.93 1.90 7.31
N THR A 236 11.18 2.96 7.65
CA THR A 236 11.49 3.87 8.75
C THR A 236 10.27 4.02 9.64
N PHE A 237 10.41 3.71 10.91
CA PHE A 237 9.36 3.89 11.91
C PHE A 237 9.77 4.95 12.91
N THR A 238 9.04 6.08 12.94
CA THR A 238 9.34 7.21 13.82
C THR A 238 8.23 7.43 14.81
N ILE A 239 8.56 7.53 16.10
CA ILE A 239 7.63 7.77 17.20
C ILE A 239 7.82 9.19 17.73
N TYR A 240 6.72 9.91 17.91
CA TYR A 240 6.66 11.25 18.45
C TYR A 240 5.71 11.33 19.65
N ALA A 241 5.98 12.24 20.58
CA ALA A 241 5.08 12.59 21.68
C ALA A 241 4.59 14.03 21.55
N GLN A 242 3.52 14.37 22.26
CA GLN A 242 3.02 15.74 22.37
C GLN A 242 3.71 16.53 23.48
N SER A 243 4.16 15.86 24.53
CA SER A 243 4.82 16.49 25.67
C SER A 243 6.03 15.70 26.15
N THR A 244 6.82 16.30 27.02
CA THR A 244 7.93 15.68 27.76
C THR A 244 7.54 15.36 29.20
N ALA A 245 6.30 15.60 29.60
CA ALA A 245 5.83 15.35 30.96
C ALA A 245 5.53 13.86 31.15
N GLU A 246 6.33 13.17 31.93
CA GLU A 246 6.23 11.71 32.14
C GLU A 246 4.82 11.24 32.56
N ALA A 247 4.12 12.06 33.35
CA ALA A 247 2.80 11.70 33.88
C ALA A 247 1.70 11.65 32.80
N SER A 248 1.80 12.46 31.76
CA SER A 248 0.80 12.56 30.68
C SER A 248 1.31 12.05 29.32
N MET A 249 2.61 11.82 29.19
CA MET A 249 3.19 11.38 27.93
C MET A 249 2.52 10.10 27.42
N GLY A 250 2.12 10.10 26.15
CA GLY A 250 1.51 8.94 25.51
C GLY A 250 2.39 7.70 25.56
N LYS A 251 1.77 6.52 25.69
CA LYS A 251 2.43 5.25 25.93
C LYS A 251 2.30 4.32 24.74
N LEU A 252 3.37 3.54 24.49
CA LEU A 252 3.37 2.40 23.59
C LEU A 252 3.86 1.16 24.35
N THR A 253 3.04 0.12 24.36
CA THR A 253 3.41 -1.20 24.87
C THR A 253 3.45 -2.20 23.71
N ALA A 254 4.67 -2.65 23.37
CA ALA A 254 4.93 -3.63 22.32
C ALA A 254 5.63 -4.85 22.94
N CYS A 255 4.89 -5.59 23.76
CA CYS A 255 5.41 -6.71 24.55
C CYS A 255 4.81 -8.02 24.07
N LEU A 256 5.67 -8.90 23.51
CA LEU A 256 5.25 -10.21 23.08
C LEU A 256 4.88 -11.09 24.28
N PRO A 257 3.80 -11.87 24.19
CA PRO A 257 3.37 -12.78 25.25
C PRO A 257 4.39 -13.92 25.43
N GLU A 258 4.42 -14.48 26.65
CA GLU A 258 5.11 -15.74 26.88
C GLU A 258 4.21 -16.88 26.36
N LEU A 259 4.72 -17.58 25.33
CA LEU A 259 3.99 -18.69 24.73
C LEU A 259 4.19 -19.98 25.54
N SER A 260 3.12 -20.76 25.66
CA SER A 260 3.18 -22.14 26.17
C SER A 260 3.98 -23.04 25.21
N ASP A 261 4.45 -24.20 25.68
CA ASP A 261 5.21 -25.13 24.85
C ASP A 261 4.36 -25.67 23.69
N HIS A 262 3.05 -25.76 23.85
CA HIS A 262 2.13 -26.13 22.78
C HIS A 262 2.07 -25.04 21.71
N GLU A 263 1.89 -23.77 22.09
CA GLU A 263 1.84 -22.64 21.16
C GLU A 263 3.17 -22.49 20.39
N LYS A 264 4.32 -22.72 21.04
CA LYS A 264 5.64 -22.76 20.39
C LYS A 264 5.76 -23.89 19.36
N SER A 265 5.08 -25.03 19.57
CA SER A 265 5.12 -26.18 18.67
C SER A 265 4.26 -25.98 17.41
N VAL A 266 3.15 -25.24 17.55
CA VAL A 266 2.21 -24.93 16.45
C VAL A 266 2.68 -23.70 15.65
N TRP A 267 3.36 -22.79 16.34
CA TRP A 267 3.88 -21.55 15.77
C TRP A 267 5.32 -21.35 16.23
N PRO A 268 6.29 -21.69 15.40
CA PRO A 268 7.68 -21.35 15.67
C PRO A 268 7.88 -19.83 15.45
N VAL A 269 7.33 -19.02 16.36
CA VAL A 269 7.53 -17.54 16.41
C VAL A 269 8.79 -17.21 17.20
N ALA A 270 9.84 -18.01 17.08
CA ALA A 270 11.12 -17.70 17.68
C ALA A 270 11.69 -16.45 17.00
N GLY A 271 12.18 -15.52 17.81
CA GLY A 271 12.93 -14.37 17.31
C GLY A 271 12.11 -13.14 16.88
N LEU A 272 10.88 -12.95 17.36
CA LEU A 272 10.15 -11.70 17.15
C LEU A 272 10.62 -10.62 18.12
N SER A 273 11.02 -9.45 17.58
CA SER A 273 11.31 -8.26 18.38
C SER A 273 10.03 -7.58 18.84
N GLY A 274 10.07 -6.85 19.95
CA GLY A 274 9.00 -5.98 20.38
C GLY A 274 8.74 -4.89 19.35
N ILE A 275 9.78 -4.16 18.96
CA ILE A 275 9.79 -3.23 17.83
C ILE A 275 11.03 -3.53 17.00
N GLY A 276 10.87 -3.88 15.73
CA GLY A 276 11.99 -4.21 14.84
C GLY A 276 11.70 -5.43 13.96
N ALA A 277 12.69 -5.81 13.17
CA ALA A 277 12.58 -6.96 12.30
C ALA A 277 12.45 -8.27 13.09
N GLY A 278 11.68 -9.19 12.56
CA GLY A 278 11.45 -10.52 13.11
C GLY A 278 11.87 -11.64 12.15
N VAL A 279 11.82 -12.87 12.67
CA VAL A 279 11.97 -14.06 11.82
C VAL A 279 10.58 -14.47 11.33
N ARG A 280 10.37 -14.55 10.01
CA ARG A 280 9.18 -15.22 9.44
C ARG A 280 9.50 -16.69 9.28
N VAL A 281 8.83 -17.55 10.02
CA VAL A 281 8.92 -19.00 9.84
C VAL A 281 7.73 -19.46 9.01
N TRP A 282 7.97 -19.81 7.75
CA TRP A 282 7.02 -20.48 6.89
C TRP A 282 7.46 -21.93 6.69
N ALA A 283 6.74 -22.88 7.22
CA ALA A 283 6.98 -24.32 7.07
C ALA A 283 8.43 -24.81 7.31
N ALA A 284 8.60 -26.09 7.54
CA ALA A 284 9.77 -26.72 8.14
C ALA A 284 11.15 -26.51 7.48
N ASN A 285 11.27 -25.81 6.37
CA ASN A 285 12.54 -25.65 5.65
C ASN A 285 12.87 -24.24 5.12
N ASP A 286 12.00 -23.24 5.26
CA ASP A 286 12.25 -21.90 4.73
C ASP A 286 12.15 -20.84 5.84
N ASN A 287 13.27 -20.59 6.53
CA ASN A 287 13.40 -19.48 7.46
C ASN A 287 13.79 -18.23 6.65
N PHE A 288 12.83 -17.32 6.44
CA PHE A 288 13.12 -15.98 5.92
C PHE A 288 13.44 -15.07 7.09
N TYR A 289 14.63 -14.56 7.05
CA TYR A 289 15.11 -13.57 8.00
C TYR A 289 14.97 -12.19 7.34
N GLU A 290 14.35 -11.26 8.01
CA GLU A 290 14.28 -9.88 7.55
C GLU A 290 15.39 -9.04 8.23
N ASN A 291 16.12 -8.26 7.44
CA ASN A 291 17.00 -7.24 7.99
C ASN A 291 16.14 -6.14 8.63
N GLU A 292 16.71 -5.50 9.64
CA GLU A 292 16.03 -4.43 10.36
C GLU A 292 16.06 -3.12 9.57
N GLY A 293 14.93 -2.38 9.63
CA GLY A 293 14.81 -1.02 9.15
C GLY A 293 15.34 0.03 10.13
N THR A 294 14.90 1.25 9.97
CA THR A 294 15.29 2.38 10.81
C THR A 294 14.21 2.69 11.85
N ILE A 295 14.57 2.72 13.14
CA ILE A 295 13.68 3.08 14.24
C ILE A 295 14.15 4.40 14.85
N ILE A 296 13.25 5.40 14.94
CA ILE A 296 13.54 6.71 15.50
C ILE A 296 12.53 6.99 16.61
N ILE A 297 13.01 7.31 17.81
CA ILE A 297 12.17 7.65 18.97
C ILE A 297 12.47 9.09 19.36
N ASN A 298 11.54 9.99 19.06
CA ASN A 298 11.64 11.41 19.44
C ASN A 298 10.84 11.72 20.71
N GLY A 299 10.05 10.76 21.20
CA GLY A 299 9.30 10.91 22.46
C GLY A 299 8.36 9.73 22.68
N GLY A 300 7.65 9.78 23.82
CA GLY A 300 6.74 8.71 24.24
C GLY A 300 7.32 7.85 25.35
N ASN A 301 6.42 7.25 26.13
CA ASN A 301 6.78 6.23 27.11
C ASN A 301 6.71 4.85 26.43
N ILE A 302 7.86 4.29 26.07
CA ILE A 302 7.95 3.10 25.23
C ILE A 302 8.33 1.89 26.08
N HIS A 303 7.44 0.92 26.14
CA HIS A 303 7.67 -0.37 26.78
C HIS A 303 7.64 -1.49 25.72
N ALA A 304 8.80 -2.03 25.40
CA ALA A 304 8.95 -3.09 24.41
C ALA A 304 9.60 -4.33 25.05
N LYS A 305 9.11 -5.52 24.67
CA LYS A 305 9.69 -6.81 25.09
C LYS A 305 9.64 -7.77 23.90
N GLY A 306 10.78 -8.23 23.45
CA GLY A 306 10.90 -9.31 22.48
C GLY A 306 10.68 -10.68 23.13
N GLN A 307 10.57 -11.72 22.31
CA GLN A 307 10.59 -13.10 22.78
C GLN A 307 12.01 -13.52 23.23
N GLN A 308 12.09 -14.68 23.89
CA GLN A 308 13.36 -15.22 24.34
C GLN A 308 14.35 -15.36 23.15
N GLY A 309 15.51 -14.71 23.25
CA GLY A 309 16.51 -14.69 22.20
C GLY A 309 16.34 -13.57 21.16
N SER A 310 15.40 -12.63 21.37
CA SER A 310 15.20 -11.49 20.49
C SER A 310 15.24 -10.15 21.22
N SER A 311 15.51 -9.08 20.49
CA SER A 311 15.61 -7.72 21.03
C SER A 311 14.26 -7.18 21.46
N ALA A 312 14.26 -6.34 22.49
CA ALA A 312 13.08 -5.53 22.82
C ALA A 312 12.81 -4.51 21.71
N ILE A 313 13.87 -3.78 21.30
CA ILE A 313 13.89 -2.87 20.16
C ILE A 313 15.12 -3.25 19.34
N GLY A 314 14.94 -3.40 18.01
CA GLY A 314 16.02 -3.81 17.12
C GLY A 314 15.81 -5.20 16.50
N GLY A 315 16.79 -5.65 15.73
CA GLY A 315 16.76 -6.96 15.08
C GLY A 315 16.88 -8.12 16.06
N SER A 316 16.46 -9.30 15.65
CA SER A 316 16.61 -10.53 16.41
C SER A 316 17.84 -11.32 15.93
N ASP A 317 18.78 -11.59 16.83
CA ASP A 317 19.86 -12.53 16.61
C ASP A 317 19.40 -13.95 17.00
N TYR A 318 18.85 -14.68 16.05
CA TYR A 318 18.58 -16.11 16.27
C TYR A 318 19.70 -16.93 15.64
N GLU A 319 20.66 -17.37 16.47
CA GLU A 319 21.58 -18.44 16.11
C GLU A 319 20.84 -19.78 16.18
N HIS A 320 20.49 -20.32 15.03
CA HIS A 320 20.11 -21.72 14.96
C HIS A 320 21.38 -22.57 15.11
N ASN A 321 21.58 -23.16 16.28
CA ASN A 321 22.49 -24.29 16.42
C ASN A 321 21.90 -25.48 15.66
N VAL A 322 22.20 -25.56 14.38
CA VAL A 322 22.00 -26.78 13.60
C VAL A 322 23.11 -27.75 14.01
N SER A 323 22.73 -28.82 14.70
CA SER A 323 23.61 -29.92 15.02
C SER A 323 24.30 -30.44 13.74
N SER A 324 25.60 -30.59 13.83
CA SER A 324 26.50 -31.48 13.08
C SER A 324 26.11 -31.86 11.66
N ASP A 325 26.84 -31.33 10.74
CA ASP A 325 27.21 -31.74 9.39
C ASP A 325 26.83 -30.72 8.29
N GLY A 326 27.43 -29.55 8.35
CA GLY A 326 27.41 -28.63 7.22
C GLY A 326 27.66 -27.19 7.62
N ASP A 327 28.89 -26.73 7.45
CA ASP A 327 29.29 -25.32 7.54
C ASP A 327 28.38 -24.46 6.65
N MET A 328 27.43 -23.77 7.26
CA MET A 328 26.85 -22.57 6.68
C MET A 328 27.57 -21.38 7.31
N PRO A 329 28.20 -20.50 6.52
CA PRO A 329 28.82 -19.31 7.08
C PRO A 329 27.74 -18.48 7.75
N GLY A 330 27.92 -18.24 9.06
CA GLY A 330 27.04 -17.39 9.84
C GLY A 330 26.98 -16.02 9.18
N ASN A 331 25.84 -15.69 8.59
CA ASN A 331 25.57 -14.34 8.12
C ASN A 331 25.39 -13.45 9.36
N ILE A 332 26.45 -12.71 9.71
CA ILE A 332 26.34 -11.58 10.63
C ILE A 332 25.38 -10.60 9.98
N ARG A 333 24.19 -10.41 10.58
CA ARG A 333 23.23 -9.44 10.08
C ARG A 333 23.70 -8.05 10.44
N GLN A 334 23.63 -7.16 9.47
CA GLN A 334 23.70 -5.75 9.75
C GLN A 334 22.38 -5.36 10.42
N GLY A 335 22.42 -5.06 11.71
CA GLY A 335 21.31 -4.44 12.42
C GLY A 335 20.98 -3.12 11.76
N GLY A 336 19.69 -2.77 11.76
CA GLY A 336 19.22 -1.46 11.32
C GLY A 336 19.71 -0.34 12.24
N SER A 337 19.27 0.87 11.97
CA SER A 337 19.62 2.05 12.75
C SER A 337 18.57 2.33 13.82
N ILE A 338 18.99 2.50 15.07
CA ILE A 338 18.14 2.96 16.18
C ILE A 338 18.64 4.32 16.65
N THR A 339 17.75 5.31 16.61
CA THR A 339 18.05 6.67 17.09
C THR A 339 17.04 7.06 18.17
N ILE A 340 17.52 7.42 19.35
CA ILE A 340 16.70 7.88 20.47
C ILE A 340 17.07 9.33 20.79
N ASN A 341 16.16 10.26 20.47
CA ASN A 341 16.35 11.70 20.73
C ASN A 341 15.62 12.15 22.00
N GLY A 342 14.63 11.37 22.46
CA GLY A 342 13.86 11.63 23.68
C GLY A 342 12.94 10.46 23.97
N GLY A 343 12.23 10.53 25.09
CA GLY A 343 11.36 9.47 25.56
C GLY A 343 11.86 8.87 26.89
N ILE A 344 11.04 8.03 27.49
CA ILE A 344 11.28 7.31 28.72
C ILE A 344 11.05 5.83 28.50
#